data_9285d2e7192ba50266cff4aa4ea99f9e
#
_entry.id   9285d2e7192ba50266cff4aa4ea99f9e
#
_cell.length_a   1.000
_cell.length_b   1.000
_cell.length_c   1.000
_cell.angle_alpha   90.00
_cell.angle_beta   90.00
_cell.angle_gamma   90.00
#
_symmetry.space_group_name_H-M   'P 1'
#
loop_
_entity.id
_entity.type
_entity.pdbx_description
1 polymer ?
#
loop_
_entity_poly.entity_id
_entity_poly.type
_entity_poly.pdbx_seq_one_letter_code
_entity_poly.pdbx_strand_id
1 'polypeptide(L)'
;GNQLFVYSISRTARIAAWSRYFLPSAVDSFAELGQELYIRSGDTIYKIDPTVFTDDGLQYEVLLDLPYMDFKSPGQLKQIYGADIVMEGQCDFSIGYDVRNIDAYTAPVKVKGNTRPGGMVPIEVSGTEFSLRFRNYDNKPFRLDAVTLYYNVLGAI
;
A
#
# COMPACT_ATOMS: atom_id res chain seq x y z
N GLY A 1 5.36 -23.68 -0.30
CA GLY A 1 5.07 -22.52 0.55
C GLY A 1 3.80 -21.80 0.12
N ASN A 2 3.35 -20.85 0.92
CA ASN A 2 2.11 -20.09 0.70
C ASN A 2 2.35 -18.66 0.16
N GLN A 3 3.55 -18.37 -0.32
CA GLN A 3 3.89 -17.07 -0.89
C GLN A 3 3.89 -17.11 -2.41
N LEU A 4 3.28 -16.13 -3.04
CA LEU A 4 3.37 -15.86 -4.46
C LEU A 4 4.08 -14.54 -4.70
N PHE A 5 5.03 -14.54 -5.62
CA PHE A 5 5.64 -13.32 -6.14
C PHE A 5 5.01 -13.01 -7.49
N VAL A 6 4.42 -11.83 -7.59
CA VAL A 6 3.73 -11.36 -8.79
C VAL A 6 4.50 -10.20 -9.39
N TYR A 7 4.91 -10.33 -10.64
CA TYR A 7 5.54 -9.24 -11.39
C TYR A 7 4.52 -8.62 -12.33
N SER A 8 4.21 -7.37 -12.10
CA SER A 8 3.24 -6.61 -12.88
C SER A 8 3.94 -5.63 -13.81
N ILE A 9 3.59 -5.70 -15.10
CA ILE A 9 4.11 -4.79 -16.12
C ILE A 9 2.94 -4.07 -16.77
N SER A 10 2.99 -2.74 -16.81
CA SER A 10 2.08 -1.93 -17.59
C SER A 10 2.86 -0.89 -18.37
N ARG A 11 2.88 -1.02 -19.69
CA ARG A 11 3.54 -0.04 -20.58
C ARG A 11 2.86 1.31 -20.55
N THR A 12 1.53 1.34 -20.48
CA THR A 12 0.72 2.55 -20.42
C THR A 12 0.93 3.32 -19.12
N ALA A 13 0.92 2.63 -17.99
CA ALA A 13 1.16 3.22 -16.69
C ALA A 13 2.64 3.35 -16.32
N ARG A 14 3.55 2.85 -17.16
CA ARG A 14 5.00 2.79 -16.92
C ARG A 14 5.34 2.12 -15.58
N ILE A 15 4.62 1.06 -15.26
CA ILE A 15 4.82 0.28 -14.03
C ILE A 15 5.55 -1.02 -14.39
N ALA A 16 6.59 -1.32 -13.61
CA ALA A 16 7.24 -2.61 -13.57
C ALA A 16 7.58 -2.88 -12.09
N ALA A 17 6.77 -3.67 -11.43
CA ALA A 17 6.87 -3.84 -9.99
C ALA A 17 6.57 -5.27 -9.54
N TRP A 18 7.23 -5.67 -8.46
CA TRP A 18 6.96 -6.91 -7.76
C TRP A 18 5.99 -6.66 -6.61
N SER A 19 5.05 -7.59 -6.44
CA SER A 19 4.22 -7.72 -5.25
C SER A 19 4.33 -9.13 -4.68
N ARG A 20 4.02 -9.26 -3.41
CA ARG A 20 4.06 -10.52 -2.70
C ARG A 20 2.71 -10.80 -2.07
N TYR A 21 2.16 -11.96 -2.37
CA TYR A 21 0.89 -12.41 -1.85
C TYR A 21 1.13 -13.55 -0.86
N PHE A 22 0.46 -13.51 0.27
CA PHE A 22 0.41 -14.58 1.24
C PHE A 22 -0.96 -15.23 1.16
N LEU A 23 -1.01 -16.49 0.75
CA LEU A 23 -2.25 -17.24 0.61
C LEU A 23 -2.54 -18.05 1.88
N PRO A 24 -3.82 -18.36 2.17
CA PRO A 24 -4.17 -19.17 3.34
C PRO A 24 -3.62 -20.60 3.28
N SER A 25 -3.38 -21.11 2.07
CA SER A 25 -2.93 -22.48 1.82
C SER A 25 -1.61 -22.50 1.05
N ALA A 26 -0.87 -23.59 1.17
CA ALA A 26 0.34 -23.80 0.39
C ALA A 26 0.01 -23.93 -1.10
N VAL A 27 0.87 -23.36 -1.94
CA VAL A 27 0.76 -23.50 -3.40
C VAL A 27 1.68 -24.63 -3.86
N ASP A 28 1.09 -25.68 -4.42
CA ASP A 28 1.82 -26.82 -4.97
C ASP A 28 2.15 -26.64 -6.45
N SER A 29 1.21 -26.05 -7.18
CA SER A 29 1.40 -25.74 -8.61
C SER A 29 0.39 -24.68 -9.05
N PHE A 30 0.64 -24.10 -10.22
CA PHE A 30 -0.29 -23.18 -10.88
C PHE A 30 -0.34 -23.47 -12.37
N ALA A 31 -1.45 -23.14 -13.00
CA ALA A 31 -1.67 -23.30 -14.42
C ALA A 31 -2.54 -22.15 -14.95
N GLU A 32 -2.32 -21.83 -16.21
CA GLU A 32 -3.17 -20.90 -16.96
C GLU A 32 -4.07 -21.71 -17.90
N LEU A 33 -5.36 -21.41 -17.88
CA LEU A 33 -6.33 -21.98 -18.81
C LEU A 33 -7.17 -20.86 -19.40
N GLY A 34 -7.02 -20.61 -20.69
CA GLY A 34 -7.57 -19.43 -21.32
C GLY A 34 -6.82 -18.19 -20.86
N GLN A 35 -7.51 -17.26 -20.20
CA GLN A 35 -6.91 -16.07 -19.58
C GLN A 35 -7.06 -16.08 -18.06
N GLU A 36 -7.30 -17.27 -17.51
CA GLU A 36 -7.55 -17.45 -16.08
C GLU A 36 -6.41 -18.21 -15.44
N LEU A 37 -6.00 -17.77 -14.25
CA LEU A 37 -4.96 -18.40 -13.45
C LEU A 37 -5.58 -19.28 -12.38
N TYR A 38 -5.13 -20.53 -12.31
CA TYR A 38 -5.53 -21.52 -11.33
C TYR A 38 -4.35 -21.92 -10.45
N ILE A 39 -4.63 -22.17 -9.18
CA ILE A 39 -3.67 -22.62 -8.17
C ILE A 39 -4.17 -23.93 -7.59
N ARG A 40 -3.29 -24.94 -7.50
CA ARG A 40 -3.56 -26.17 -6.77
C ARG A 40 -2.93 -26.10 -5.37
N SER A 41 -3.71 -26.48 -4.37
CA SER A 41 -3.28 -26.70 -2.99
C SER A 41 -3.85 -28.03 -2.50
N GLY A 42 -3.00 -29.05 -2.38
CA GLY A 42 -3.43 -30.41 -2.10
C GLY A 42 -4.42 -30.93 -3.15
N ASP A 43 -5.60 -31.30 -2.71
CA ASP A 43 -6.68 -31.81 -3.57
C ASP A 43 -7.66 -30.71 -4.03
N THR A 44 -7.38 -29.45 -3.72
CA THR A 44 -8.24 -28.32 -4.06
C THR A 44 -7.61 -27.47 -5.16
N ILE A 45 -8.46 -27.04 -6.10
CA ILE A 45 -8.08 -26.09 -7.16
C ILE A 45 -8.81 -24.78 -6.89
N TYR A 46 -8.05 -23.68 -6.81
CA TYR A 46 -8.56 -22.32 -6.67
C TYR A 46 -8.34 -21.56 -7.96
N LYS A 47 -9.30 -20.70 -8.28
CA LYS A 47 -9.21 -19.73 -9.36
C LYS A 47 -8.82 -18.38 -8.78
N ILE A 48 -7.87 -17.68 -9.38
CA ILE A 48 -7.58 -16.28 -9.09
C ILE A 48 -8.62 -15.45 -9.84
N ASP A 49 -9.54 -14.85 -9.09
CA ASP A 49 -10.65 -14.08 -9.63
C ASP A 49 -10.51 -12.60 -9.24
N PRO A 50 -10.31 -11.68 -10.21
CA PRO A 50 -10.14 -10.25 -9.92
C PRO A 50 -11.40 -9.56 -9.39
N THR A 51 -12.54 -10.24 -9.39
CA THR A 51 -13.81 -9.71 -8.86
C THR A 51 -14.10 -10.14 -7.43
N VAL A 52 -13.26 -11.02 -6.87
CA VAL A 52 -13.37 -11.53 -5.50
C VAL A 52 -12.27 -10.92 -4.64
N PHE A 53 -12.65 -10.33 -3.51
CA PHE A 53 -11.76 -9.58 -2.61
C PHE A 53 -11.54 -10.30 -1.28
N THR A 54 -11.57 -11.62 -1.31
CA THR A 54 -11.25 -12.51 -0.19
C THR A 54 -10.49 -13.72 -0.72
N ASP A 55 -9.70 -14.35 0.13
CA ASP A 55 -9.03 -15.60 -0.15
C ASP A 55 -9.83 -16.74 0.48
N ASP A 56 -10.59 -17.48 -0.33
CA ASP A 56 -11.48 -18.55 0.15
C ASP A 56 -12.39 -18.11 1.32
N GLY A 57 -12.99 -16.91 1.17
CA GLY A 57 -13.84 -16.32 2.20
C GLY A 57 -13.10 -15.59 3.34
N LEU A 58 -11.79 -15.67 3.39
CA LEU A 58 -10.96 -15.00 4.42
C LEU A 58 -10.52 -13.61 3.91
N GLN A 59 -10.60 -12.62 4.78
CA GLN A 59 -10.03 -11.30 4.49
C GLN A 59 -8.51 -11.39 4.43
N TYR A 60 -7.91 -10.64 3.51
CA TYR A 60 -6.48 -10.46 3.43
C TYR A 60 -6.07 -9.00 3.66
N GLU A 61 -4.86 -8.82 4.12
CA GLU A 61 -4.27 -7.50 4.31
C GLU A 61 -3.54 -7.05 3.04
N VAL A 62 -3.77 -5.80 2.64
CA VAL A 62 -2.94 -5.10 1.67
C VAL A 62 -2.06 -4.11 2.42
N LEU A 63 -0.75 -4.25 2.28
CA LEU A 63 0.23 -3.35 2.88
C LEU A 63 1.10 -2.77 1.77
N LEU A 64 1.13 -1.45 1.71
CA LEU A 64 2.03 -0.69 0.84
C LEU A 64 2.88 0.24 1.69
N ASP A 65 4.19 0.01 1.69
CA ASP A 65 5.19 0.91 2.26
C ASP A 65 5.99 1.54 1.14
N LEU A 66 6.01 2.86 1.07
CA LEU A 66 6.87 3.58 0.14
C LEU A 66 8.26 3.78 0.74
N PRO A 67 9.31 3.85 -0.08
CA PRO A 67 10.65 4.18 0.40
C PRO A 67 10.67 5.52 1.13
N TYR A 68 11.65 5.71 2.03
CA TYR A 68 11.90 7.00 2.64
C TYR A 68 12.30 8.04 1.59
N MET A 69 11.72 9.22 1.69
CA MET A 69 11.91 10.34 0.76
C MET A 69 12.28 11.60 1.52
N ASP A 70 13.21 12.37 0.99
CA ASP A 70 13.66 13.64 1.56
C ASP A 70 13.00 14.88 0.90
N PHE A 71 12.12 14.65 -0.08
CA PHE A 71 11.44 15.68 -0.88
C PHE A 71 12.41 16.65 -1.58
N LYS A 72 13.57 16.14 -2.01
CA LYS A 72 14.66 16.91 -2.63
C LYS A 72 15.24 18.02 -1.72
N SER A 73 15.12 17.84 -0.41
CA SER A 73 15.65 18.75 0.61
C SER A 73 16.38 17.94 1.68
N PRO A 74 17.52 17.31 1.33
CA PRO A 74 18.25 16.44 2.24
C PRO A 74 18.76 17.20 3.47
N GLY A 75 18.68 16.56 4.63
CA GLY A 75 19.16 17.11 5.89
C GLY A 75 18.35 18.29 6.44
N GLN A 76 17.28 18.69 5.79
CA GLN A 76 16.39 19.76 6.29
C GLN A 76 15.21 19.18 7.06
N LEU A 77 14.94 19.75 8.21
CA LEU A 77 13.76 19.43 9.00
C LEU A 77 12.51 19.91 8.27
N LYS A 78 11.54 19.04 8.14
CA LYS A 78 10.23 19.33 7.54
C LYS A 78 9.13 18.94 8.50
N GLN A 79 8.03 19.64 8.43
CA GLN A 79 6.81 19.31 9.15
C GLN A 79 5.70 19.03 8.15
N ILE A 80 5.21 17.81 8.13
CA ILE A 80 3.99 17.43 7.41
C ILE A 80 2.80 17.81 8.30
N TYR A 81 1.79 18.45 7.72
CA TYR A 81 0.59 18.86 8.44
C TYR A 81 -0.71 18.35 7.83
N GLY A 82 -0.64 17.65 6.72
CA GLY A 82 -1.81 17.04 6.09
C GLY A 82 -1.49 16.29 4.83
N ALA A 83 -2.47 15.51 4.39
CA ALA A 83 -2.41 14.76 3.14
C ALA A 83 -3.76 14.75 2.44
N ASP A 84 -3.75 14.74 1.12
CA ASP A 84 -4.90 14.39 0.29
C ASP A 84 -4.63 13.05 -0.40
N ILE A 85 -5.61 12.17 -0.39
CA ILE A 85 -5.50 10.81 -0.91
C ILE A 85 -6.60 10.56 -1.92
N VAL A 86 -6.21 10.13 -3.13
CA VAL A 86 -7.12 9.70 -4.19
C VAL A 86 -7.12 8.17 -4.19
N MET A 87 -8.25 7.57 -3.85
CA MET A 87 -8.35 6.13 -3.65
C MET A 87 -9.79 5.63 -3.84
N GLU A 88 -9.91 4.32 -4.06
CA GLU A 88 -11.15 3.56 -3.93
C GLU A 88 -11.03 2.64 -2.71
N GLY A 89 -12.10 2.52 -1.93
CA GLY A 89 -12.10 1.74 -0.68
C GLY A 89 -11.67 2.55 0.52
N GLN A 90 -11.05 1.89 1.49
CA GLN A 90 -10.59 2.52 2.73
C GLN A 90 -9.18 2.03 3.10
N CYS A 91 -8.45 2.83 3.85
CA CYS A 91 -7.16 2.41 4.40
C CYS A 91 -6.86 3.08 5.73
N ASP A 92 -5.92 2.50 6.46
CA ASP A 92 -5.23 3.14 7.55
C ASP A 92 -3.93 3.74 6.98
N PHE A 93 -3.80 5.06 7.12
CA PHE A 93 -2.66 5.83 6.63
C PHE A 93 -1.77 6.25 7.79
N SER A 94 -0.48 6.00 7.67
CA SER A 94 0.52 6.43 8.64
C SER A 94 1.82 6.86 7.95
N ILE A 95 2.63 7.64 8.65
CA ILE A 95 3.89 8.17 8.14
C ILE A 95 5.03 7.71 9.03
N GLY A 96 6.02 7.05 8.42
CA GLY A 96 7.30 6.76 9.04
C GLY A 96 8.18 8.01 9.01
N TYR A 97 8.85 8.31 10.11
CA TYR A 97 9.58 9.58 10.29
C TYR A 97 11.02 9.42 10.80
N ASP A 98 11.47 8.20 11.01
CA ASP A 98 12.86 7.90 11.37
C ASP A 98 13.37 6.71 10.58
N VAL A 99 14.23 6.97 9.59
CA VAL A 99 14.82 5.93 8.74
C VAL A 99 15.68 4.91 9.51
N ARG A 100 16.13 5.26 10.71
CA ARG A 100 16.91 4.37 11.58
C ARG A 100 16.06 3.48 12.47
N ASN A 101 14.79 3.79 12.58
CA ASN A 101 13.83 3.02 13.38
C ASN A 101 12.63 2.62 12.51
N ILE A 102 12.64 1.39 12.02
CA ILE A 102 11.62 0.85 11.13
C ILE A 102 10.20 0.85 11.74
N ASP A 103 10.10 0.91 13.06
CA ASP A 103 8.82 0.89 13.79
C ASP A 103 8.31 2.30 14.14
N ALA A 104 9.08 3.35 13.82
CA ALA A 104 8.70 4.73 14.09
C ALA A 104 7.70 5.27 13.05
N TYR A 105 6.43 5.00 13.29
CA TYR A 105 5.31 5.49 12.51
C TYR A 105 4.37 6.33 13.37
N THR A 106 3.72 7.30 12.74
CA THR A 106 2.59 8.01 13.36
C THR A 106 1.44 7.03 13.67
N ALA A 107 0.57 7.40 14.60
CA ALA A 107 -0.68 6.67 14.78
C ALA A 107 -1.46 6.64 13.45
N PRO A 108 -2.03 5.48 13.07
CA PRO A 108 -2.74 5.38 11.81
C PRO A 108 -4.03 6.22 11.82
N VAL A 109 -4.28 6.90 10.72
CA VAL A 109 -5.52 7.65 10.48
C VAL A 109 -6.36 6.88 9.48
N LYS A 110 -7.61 6.60 9.82
CA LYS A 110 -8.54 5.91 8.92
C LYS A 110 -9.07 6.86 7.86
N VAL A 111 -8.84 6.50 6.60
CA VAL A 111 -9.29 7.24 5.42
C VAL A 111 -10.35 6.38 4.70
N LYS A 112 -11.54 6.95 4.51
CA LYS A 112 -12.70 6.27 3.91
C LYS A 112 -13.04 6.92 2.57
N GLY A 113 -12.39 6.44 1.50
CA GLY A 113 -12.57 6.98 0.16
C GLY A 113 -11.71 8.20 -0.14
N ASN A 114 -11.98 8.86 -1.26
CA ASN A 114 -11.25 10.05 -1.68
C ASN A 114 -11.37 11.17 -0.66
N THR A 115 -10.25 11.83 -0.36
CA THR A 115 -10.30 13.14 0.26
C THR A 115 -10.72 14.18 -0.79
N ARG A 116 -11.41 15.23 -0.35
CA ARG A 116 -11.73 16.37 -1.22
C ARG A 116 -10.49 17.26 -1.34
N PRO A 117 -10.27 17.91 -2.48
CA PRO A 117 -9.23 18.93 -2.57
C PRO A 117 -9.34 19.95 -1.44
N GLY A 118 -8.28 20.11 -0.66
CA GLY A 118 -8.27 20.95 0.54
C GLY A 118 -8.97 20.40 1.77
N GLY A 119 -9.60 19.22 1.67
CA GLY A 119 -10.18 18.49 2.81
C GLY A 119 -9.18 17.49 3.38
N MET A 120 -8.04 17.98 3.81
CA MET A 120 -6.87 17.18 4.20
C MET A 120 -7.16 16.16 5.29
N VAL A 121 -6.52 14.98 5.15
CA VAL A 121 -6.34 14.06 6.26
C VAL A 121 -5.45 14.74 7.30
N PRO A 122 -5.91 14.94 8.54
CA PRO A 122 -5.10 15.57 9.57
C PRO A 122 -4.02 14.61 10.05
N ILE A 123 -2.79 14.93 9.76
CA ILE A 123 -1.63 14.15 10.22
C ILE A 123 -0.46 15.12 10.40
N GLU A 124 0.14 15.12 11.58
CA GLU A 124 1.27 15.98 11.90
C GLU A 124 2.47 15.16 12.30
N VAL A 125 3.59 15.42 11.63
CA VAL A 125 4.86 14.78 11.94
C VAL A 125 6.03 15.60 11.43
N SER A 126 7.11 15.66 12.21
CA SER A 126 8.35 16.33 11.84
C SER A 126 9.47 15.31 11.65
N GLY A 127 10.31 15.55 10.66
CA GLY A 127 11.46 14.72 10.36
C GLY A 127 12.23 15.24 9.16
N THR A 128 13.30 14.58 8.79
CA THR A 128 14.10 14.89 7.59
C THR A 128 13.71 14.03 6.40
N GLU A 129 13.25 12.81 6.65
CA GLU A 129 12.86 11.82 5.66
C GLU A 129 11.58 11.13 6.11
N PHE A 130 10.73 10.77 5.16
CA PHE A 130 9.43 10.17 5.44
C PHE A 130 9.15 8.98 4.53
N SER A 131 8.50 7.97 5.12
CA SER A 131 7.91 6.84 4.42
C SER A 131 6.40 6.87 4.60
N LEU A 132 5.65 6.56 3.55
CA LEU A 132 4.19 6.50 3.62
C LEU A 132 3.75 5.05 3.71
N ARG A 133 2.87 4.74 4.64
CA ARG A 133 2.27 3.41 4.81
C ARG A 133 0.78 3.46 4.61
N PHE A 134 0.29 2.57 3.76
CA PHE A 134 -1.13 2.35 3.51
C PHE A 134 -1.45 0.90 3.83
N ARG A 135 -2.41 0.69 4.71
CA ARG A 135 -2.86 -0.63 5.12
C ARG A 135 -4.36 -0.76 4.91
N ASN A 136 -4.76 -1.74 4.11
CA ASN A 136 -6.17 -2.09 3.95
C ASN A 136 -6.41 -3.50 4.48
N TYR A 137 -7.50 -3.66 5.21
CA TYR A 137 -8.00 -4.95 5.67
C TYR A 137 -9.52 -4.93 5.54
N ASP A 138 -10.01 -5.31 4.35
CA ASP A 138 -11.41 -5.25 3.99
C ASP A 138 -11.70 -6.31 2.93
N ASN A 139 -12.96 -6.67 2.76
CA ASN A 139 -13.45 -7.56 1.70
C ASN A 139 -14.03 -6.81 0.50
N LYS A 140 -13.63 -5.57 0.30
CA LYS A 140 -14.07 -4.68 -0.78
C LYS A 140 -12.90 -4.27 -1.67
N PRO A 141 -13.16 -3.77 -2.88
CA PRO A 141 -12.12 -3.25 -3.75
C PRO A 141 -11.29 -2.16 -3.05
N PHE A 142 -9.98 -2.23 -3.25
CA PHE A 142 -9.04 -1.21 -2.80
C PHE A 142 -8.13 -0.81 -3.95
N ARG A 143 -8.03 0.50 -4.21
CA ARG A 143 -7.10 1.07 -5.19
C ARG A 143 -6.59 2.40 -4.67
N LEU A 144 -5.28 2.58 -4.70
CA LEU A 144 -4.61 3.84 -4.38
C LEU A 144 -4.07 4.46 -5.66
N ASP A 145 -4.53 5.66 -6.01
CA ASP A 145 -4.16 6.34 -7.24
C ASP A 145 -3.11 7.43 -7.01
N ALA A 146 -3.28 8.27 -5.98
CA ALA A 146 -2.38 9.38 -5.72
C ALA A 146 -2.40 9.82 -4.26
N VAL A 147 -1.29 10.40 -3.82
CA VAL A 147 -1.16 11.03 -2.51
C VAL A 147 -0.48 12.38 -2.69
N THR A 148 -1.06 13.42 -2.10
CA THR A 148 -0.46 14.74 -1.99
C THR A 148 -0.14 15.02 -0.53
N LEU A 149 1.10 15.35 -0.22
CA LEU A 149 1.52 15.74 1.11
C LEU A 149 1.67 17.26 1.20
N TYR A 150 1.17 17.83 2.29
CA TYR A 150 1.33 19.23 2.61
C TYR A 150 2.36 19.37 3.73
N TYR A 151 3.44 20.10 3.48
CA TYR A 151 4.54 20.24 4.42
C TYR A 151 5.20 21.62 4.37
N ASN A 152 5.84 21.99 5.46
CA ASN A 152 6.73 23.14 5.55
C ASN A 152 8.16 22.70 5.77
N VAL A 153 9.10 23.40 5.16
CA VAL A 153 10.53 23.24 5.44
C VAL A 153 10.89 24.19 6.59
N LEU A 154 11.40 23.61 7.68
CA LEU A 154 11.69 24.37 8.91
C LEU A 154 13.17 24.80 9.00
N GLY A 155 14.05 24.19 8.23
CA GLY A 155 15.46 24.52 8.17
C GLY A 155 16.39 23.31 8.31
N ALA A 156 17.69 23.56 8.34
CA ALA A 156 18.69 22.51 8.52
C ALA A 156 18.78 22.05 9.98
N ILE A 157 19.03 20.77 10.16
CA ILE A 157 19.37 20.21 11.47
C ILE A 157 20.87 20.23 11.68
#